data_c44386dcd34787ae74e917e331209569
#
_entry.id   c44386dcd34787ae74e917e331209569
#
_cell.length_a   1.000
_cell.length_b   1.000
_cell.length_c   1.000
_cell.angle_alpha   90.00
_cell.angle_beta   90.00
_cell.angle_gamma   90.00
#
_symmetry.space_group_name_H-M   'P 1'
#
loop_
_entity.id
_entity.type
_entity.pdbx_description
1 polymer ?
#
loop_
_entity_poly.entity_id
_entity_poly.type
_entity_poly.pdbx_seq_one_letter_code
_entity_poly.pdbx_strand_id
1 'polypeptide(L)'
;MFYYNQLDLLKQMSKGKSWSFVDVIPDVIIGFVPNNNIYCLPQALALYLCLYRHINGEGAKVVFPGNMKSWSNLCNDSSQDVIARFCLAATTVSADQKSKVAGQSYNVADSAEPSTWSAKWPIICSYFGLIGTEPSEANGGKGPDPTGFVSENREKWLELEKTHGLQTGRVGNERSYGGFPAFIMDMFQQDRQLDLTKMHDLYHEEVSTKDAWFKAFDRFRAAKIIP
;
A
#
# COMPACT_ATOMS: atom_id res chain seq x y z
N MET A 1 17.11 12.95 -10.72
CA MET A 1 15.90 12.52 -9.97
C MET A 1 15.74 13.48 -8.81
N PHE A 2 14.58 14.10 -8.62
CA PHE A 2 14.39 15.23 -7.68
C PHE A 2 14.66 14.90 -6.21
N TYR A 3 14.49 13.66 -5.78
CA TYR A 3 14.78 13.20 -4.40
C TYR A 3 16.25 13.45 -4.00
N TYR A 4 17.21 13.21 -4.89
CA TYR A 4 18.62 13.47 -4.57
C TYR A 4 18.87 14.96 -4.33
N ASN A 5 18.26 15.81 -5.15
CA ASN A 5 18.38 17.26 -4.97
C ASN A 5 17.77 17.73 -3.62
N GLN A 6 16.67 17.10 -3.18
CA GLN A 6 16.08 17.39 -1.86
C GLN A 6 17.01 16.98 -0.73
N LEU A 7 17.62 15.78 -0.81
CA LEU A 7 18.59 15.33 0.18
C LEU A 7 19.82 16.23 0.25
N ASP A 8 20.35 16.63 -0.89
CA ASP A 8 21.51 17.55 -0.95
C ASP A 8 21.16 18.92 -0.36
N LEU A 9 19.96 19.42 -0.62
CA LEU A 9 19.45 20.65 -0.03
C LEU A 9 19.33 20.51 1.52
N LEU A 10 18.75 19.42 2.01
CA LEU A 10 18.62 19.16 3.45
C LEU A 10 19.99 19.07 4.13
N LYS A 11 20.95 18.37 3.52
CA LYS A 11 22.35 18.31 4.00
C LYS A 11 22.97 19.70 4.09
N GLN A 12 22.78 20.53 3.06
CA GLN A 12 23.28 21.89 3.04
C GLN A 12 22.62 22.76 4.12
N MET A 13 21.29 22.70 4.24
CA MET A 13 20.52 23.51 5.18
C MET A 13 20.75 23.14 6.63
N SER A 14 21.02 21.87 6.95
CA SER A 14 21.26 21.40 8.32
C SER A 14 22.69 21.65 8.82
N LYS A 15 23.62 21.97 7.92
CA LYS A 15 25.02 22.19 8.30
C LYS A 15 25.19 23.35 9.26
N GLY A 16 25.75 23.05 10.45
CA GLY A 16 25.96 24.03 11.52
C GLY A 16 24.68 24.51 12.21
N LYS A 17 23.56 23.79 12.06
CA LYS A 17 22.28 24.08 12.73
C LYS A 17 22.07 23.16 13.94
N SER A 18 21.11 23.54 14.78
CA SER A 18 20.68 22.74 15.95
C SER A 18 19.71 21.61 15.59
N TRP A 19 19.29 21.50 14.34
CA TRP A 19 18.43 20.43 13.84
C TRP A 19 19.17 19.52 12.85
N SER A 20 18.68 18.33 12.72
CA SER A 20 19.10 17.34 11.72
C SER A 20 17.86 16.69 11.09
N PHE A 21 18.07 15.77 10.15
CA PHE A 21 17.00 15.04 9.50
C PHE A 21 17.36 13.55 9.38
N VAL A 22 16.35 12.73 9.14
CA VAL A 22 16.48 11.38 8.63
C VAL A 22 15.64 11.26 7.36
N ASP A 23 16.09 10.46 6.41
CA ASP A 23 15.38 10.13 5.21
C ASP A 23 14.76 8.74 5.36
N VAL A 24 13.45 8.63 5.16
CA VAL A 24 12.69 7.39 5.32
C VAL A 24 12.19 6.94 3.96
N ILE A 25 12.62 5.76 3.54
CA ILE A 25 12.40 5.21 2.19
C ILE A 25 11.51 3.97 2.30
N PRO A 26 10.18 4.11 2.20
CA PRO A 26 9.27 2.96 2.13
C PRO A 26 9.19 2.37 0.71
N ASP A 27 8.75 1.11 0.59
CA ASP A 27 8.21 0.56 -0.65
C ASP A 27 6.72 0.96 -0.78
N VAL A 28 5.84 0.09 -1.22
CA VAL A 28 4.41 0.37 -1.34
C VAL A 28 3.79 0.62 0.04
N ILE A 29 3.26 1.82 0.22
CA ILE A 29 2.68 2.20 1.51
C ILE A 29 1.30 1.56 1.67
N ILE A 30 1.17 0.72 2.70
CA ILE A 30 -0.08 0.11 3.12
C ILE A 30 -0.69 0.95 4.24
N GLY A 31 -1.73 1.71 3.91
CA GLY A 31 -2.28 2.65 4.87
C GLY A 31 -3.67 3.17 4.51
N PHE A 32 -4.20 3.95 5.44
CA PHE A 32 -5.48 4.61 5.35
C PHE A 32 -5.29 6.12 5.19
N VAL A 33 -6.02 6.73 4.28
CA VAL A 33 -6.17 8.17 4.17
C VAL A 33 -7.66 8.53 4.15
N PRO A 34 -8.10 9.54 4.93
CA PRO A 34 -9.51 9.93 4.99
C PRO A 34 -10.01 10.60 3.71
N ASN A 35 -9.09 11.17 2.93
CA ASN A 35 -9.38 11.88 1.69
C ASN A 35 -9.18 10.98 0.47
N ASN A 36 -9.73 11.42 -0.67
CA ASN A 36 -9.43 10.80 -1.95
C ASN A 36 -7.95 10.98 -2.30
N ASN A 37 -7.26 9.86 -2.55
CA ASN A 37 -5.85 9.86 -2.88
C ASN A 37 -5.55 8.78 -3.93
N ILE A 38 -5.19 9.22 -5.12
CA ILE A 38 -4.87 8.37 -6.27
C ILE A 38 -3.73 7.36 -5.99
N TYR A 39 -2.84 7.68 -5.06
CA TYR A 39 -1.70 6.82 -4.69
C TYR A 39 -2.02 5.85 -3.55
N CYS A 40 -3.24 5.82 -3.04
CA CYS A 40 -3.64 4.90 -1.97
C CYS A 40 -4.08 3.55 -2.54
N LEU A 41 -3.12 2.63 -2.74
CA LEU A 41 -3.40 1.29 -3.24
C LEU A 41 -4.44 0.53 -2.39
N PRO A 42 -4.37 0.52 -1.03
CA PRO A 42 -5.38 -0.14 -0.22
C PRO A 42 -6.80 0.41 -0.44
N GLN A 43 -6.97 1.73 -0.62
CA GLN A 43 -8.28 2.30 -0.94
C GLN A 43 -8.80 1.79 -2.29
N ALA A 44 -7.98 1.84 -3.32
CA ALA A 44 -8.38 1.40 -4.65
C ALA A 44 -8.80 -0.08 -4.67
N LEU A 45 -8.01 -0.95 -4.03
CA LEU A 45 -8.34 -2.37 -3.92
C LEU A 45 -9.56 -2.63 -3.04
N ALA A 46 -9.74 -1.88 -1.94
CA ALA A 46 -10.92 -2.01 -1.09
C ALA A 46 -12.22 -1.69 -1.85
N LEU A 47 -12.24 -0.59 -2.61
CA LEU A 47 -13.38 -0.22 -3.43
C LEU A 47 -13.69 -1.29 -4.48
N TYR A 48 -12.65 -1.75 -5.19
CA TYR A 48 -12.78 -2.82 -6.19
C TYR A 48 -13.32 -4.12 -5.59
N LEU A 49 -12.71 -4.61 -4.50
CA LEU A 49 -13.06 -5.90 -3.92
C LEU A 49 -14.43 -5.88 -3.22
N CYS A 50 -14.83 -4.77 -2.60
CA CYS A 50 -16.19 -4.61 -2.09
C CYS A 50 -17.23 -4.68 -3.19
N LEU A 51 -17.01 -3.95 -4.29
CA LEU A 51 -17.92 -3.97 -5.43
C LEU A 51 -17.94 -5.34 -6.11
N TYR A 52 -16.77 -5.97 -6.26
CA TYR A 52 -16.66 -7.31 -6.84
C TYR A 52 -17.45 -8.33 -6.01
N ARG A 53 -17.30 -8.28 -4.66
CA ARG A 53 -18.04 -9.10 -3.73
C ARG A 53 -19.56 -8.88 -3.84
N HIS A 54 -19.99 -7.63 -3.93
CA HIS A 54 -21.41 -7.29 -4.07
C HIS A 54 -22.04 -7.87 -5.33
N ILE A 55 -21.29 -7.88 -6.43
CA ILE A 55 -21.79 -8.35 -7.74
C ILE A 55 -21.74 -9.88 -7.84
N ASN A 56 -20.65 -10.49 -7.39
CA ASN A 56 -20.37 -11.90 -7.65
C ASN A 56 -20.64 -12.82 -6.45
N GLY A 57 -20.91 -12.27 -5.28
CA GLY A 57 -21.24 -13.02 -4.08
C GLY A 57 -20.03 -13.46 -3.26
N GLU A 58 -20.30 -14.10 -2.13
CA GLU A 58 -19.30 -14.67 -1.22
C GLU A 58 -18.62 -15.88 -1.83
N GLY A 59 -17.32 -16.04 -1.56
CA GLY A 59 -16.52 -17.13 -2.11
C GLY A 59 -16.21 -17.00 -3.60
N ALA A 60 -16.62 -15.90 -4.26
CA ALA A 60 -16.29 -15.68 -5.65
C ALA A 60 -14.76 -15.60 -5.86
N LYS A 61 -14.28 -16.19 -6.95
CA LYS A 61 -12.88 -16.13 -7.36
C LYS A 61 -12.60 -14.78 -8.02
N VAL A 62 -11.57 -14.11 -7.57
CA VAL A 62 -11.10 -12.85 -8.13
C VAL A 62 -9.66 -12.99 -8.61
N VAL A 63 -9.47 -12.78 -9.90
CA VAL A 63 -8.17 -12.88 -10.55
C VAL A 63 -7.30 -11.68 -10.13
N PHE A 64 -6.02 -11.92 -9.83
CA PHE A 64 -5.05 -10.86 -9.55
C PHE A 64 -5.02 -9.85 -10.71
N PRO A 65 -5.20 -8.55 -10.44
CA PRO A 65 -5.32 -7.54 -11.48
C PRO A 65 -3.96 -7.02 -11.98
N GLY A 66 -3.01 -7.90 -12.15
CA GLY A 66 -1.68 -7.66 -12.69
C GLY A 66 -1.32 -8.73 -13.71
N ASN A 67 -0.04 -8.95 -13.95
CA ASN A 67 0.45 -9.98 -14.86
C ASN A 67 1.25 -11.06 -14.12
N MET A 68 1.56 -12.17 -14.83
CA MET A 68 2.28 -13.32 -14.26
C MET A 68 3.65 -12.95 -13.71
N LYS A 69 4.33 -11.97 -14.30
CA LYS A 69 5.65 -11.56 -13.83
C LYS A 69 5.55 -10.79 -12.51
N SER A 70 4.64 -9.82 -12.41
CA SER A 70 4.40 -9.11 -11.16
C SER A 70 3.81 -10.01 -10.06
N TRP A 71 3.02 -11.04 -10.44
CA TRP A 71 2.51 -12.07 -9.53
C TRP A 71 3.60 -12.76 -8.72
N SER A 72 4.76 -13.03 -9.37
CA SER A 72 5.87 -13.78 -8.80
C SER A 72 6.99 -12.93 -8.25
N ASN A 73 7.04 -11.63 -8.59
CA ASN A 73 8.12 -10.74 -8.16
C ASN A 73 8.09 -10.48 -6.66
N LEU A 74 9.27 -10.41 -6.07
CA LEU A 74 9.45 -10.04 -4.68
C LEU A 74 9.20 -8.54 -4.47
N CYS A 75 8.47 -8.19 -3.41
CA CYS A 75 8.23 -6.82 -2.99
C CYS A 75 7.97 -6.75 -1.48
N ASN A 76 8.28 -5.61 -0.89
CA ASN A 76 7.93 -5.34 0.50
C ASN A 76 6.61 -4.57 0.59
N ASP A 77 5.92 -4.71 1.73
CA ASP A 77 4.89 -3.80 2.17
C ASP A 77 5.48 -2.85 3.21
N SER A 78 4.99 -1.62 3.25
CA SER A 78 5.42 -0.61 4.23
C SER A 78 4.17 -0.02 4.86
N SER A 79 3.72 -0.57 6.00
CA SER A 79 2.53 -0.06 6.65
C SER A 79 2.77 1.35 7.23
N GLN A 80 1.76 2.21 7.10
CA GLN A 80 1.83 3.57 7.64
C GLN A 80 2.15 3.60 9.12
N ASP A 81 1.77 2.56 9.87
CA ASP A 81 1.98 2.49 11.32
C ASP A 81 3.44 2.18 11.66
N VAL A 82 4.09 1.26 10.92
CA VAL A 82 5.53 0.98 11.06
C VAL A 82 6.33 2.21 10.68
N ILE A 83 5.99 2.86 9.57
CA ILE A 83 6.65 4.11 9.13
C ILE A 83 6.55 5.17 10.25
N ALA A 84 5.35 5.38 10.80
CA ALA A 84 5.14 6.38 11.85
C ALA A 84 5.94 6.08 13.13
N ARG A 85 5.92 4.82 13.58
CA ARG A 85 6.67 4.40 14.78
C ARG A 85 8.17 4.49 14.56
N PHE A 86 8.66 4.10 13.38
CA PHE A 86 10.06 4.30 13.01
C PHE A 86 10.46 5.79 13.04
N CYS A 87 9.65 6.68 12.45
CA CYS A 87 9.91 8.12 12.51
C CYS A 87 10.00 8.64 13.95
N LEU A 88 9.11 8.18 14.84
CA LEU A 88 9.15 8.52 16.26
C LEU A 88 10.44 7.99 16.91
N ALA A 89 10.79 6.74 16.69
CA ALA A 89 12.01 6.14 17.21
C ALA A 89 13.26 6.91 16.75
N ALA A 90 13.35 7.22 15.45
CA ALA A 90 14.47 7.95 14.87
C ALA A 90 14.62 9.40 15.40
N THR A 91 13.51 10.03 15.81
CA THR A 91 13.52 11.40 16.35
C THR A 91 13.74 11.46 17.86
N THR A 92 13.50 10.36 18.59
CA THR A 92 13.60 10.28 20.05
C THR A 92 14.84 9.54 20.55
N VAL A 93 15.81 9.29 19.67
CA VAL A 93 17.08 8.65 20.05
C VAL A 93 17.83 9.43 21.14
N SER A 94 18.59 8.72 21.94
CA SER A 94 19.44 9.31 22.99
C SER A 94 20.50 10.26 22.41
N ALA A 95 21.05 11.15 23.26
CA ALA A 95 22.01 12.18 22.84
C ALA A 95 23.26 11.60 22.14
N ASP A 96 23.74 10.45 22.62
CA ASP A 96 24.90 9.75 22.09
C ASP A 96 24.64 9.08 20.73
N GLN A 97 23.39 8.77 20.43
CA GLN A 97 22.97 8.18 19.15
C GLN A 97 22.63 9.24 18.08
N LYS A 98 22.33 10.48 18.48
CA LYS A 98 21.93 11.55 17.55
C LYS A 98 22.88 11.72 16.37
N SER A 99 24.20 11.70 16.64
CA SER A 99 25.22 11.85 15.59
C SER A 99 25.25 10.69 14.59
N LYS A 100 24.84 9.50 15.01
CA LYS A 100 24.79 8.29 14.16
C LYS A 100 23.55 8.26 13.26
N VAL A 101 22.46 8.87 13.71
CA VAL A 101 21.16 8.87 13.02
C VAL A 101 21.02 10.09 12.10
N ALA A 102 21.60 11.21 12.46
CA ALA A 102 21.50 12.46 11.71
C ALA A 102 22.00 12.34 10.28
N GLY A 103 21.17 12.74 9.32
CA GLY A 103 21.48 12.72 7.88
C GLY A 103 21.51 11.34 7.26
N GLN A 104 21.04 10.30 7.95
CA GLN A 104 20.98 8.94 7.45
C GLN A 104 19.69 8.66 6.69
N SER A 105 19.78 7.74 5.72
CA SER A 105 18.64 7.19 5.00
C SER A 105 18.35 5.77 5.51
N TYR A 106 17.07 5.46 5.68
CA TYR A 106 16.57 4.18 6.18
C TYR A 106 15.51 3.61 5.24
N ASN A 107 15.72 2.41 4.74
CA ASN A 107 14.63 1.62 4.18
C ASN A 107 13.70 1.22 5.32
N VAL A 108 12.39 1.36 5.10
CA VAL A 108 11.38 1.02 6.12
C VAL A 108 10.30 0.16 5.47
N ALA A 109 10.14 -1.05 5.98
CA ALA A 109 9.11 -1.99 5.56
C ALA A 109 8.61 -2.83 6.73
N ASP A 110 7.55 -3.60 6.47
CA ASP A 110 6.86 -4.40 7.48
C ASP A 110 7.61 -5.68 7.85
N SER A 111 8.44 -6.22 6.93
CA SER A 111 9.22 -7.43 7.16
C SER A 111 10.52 -7.41 6.36
N ALA A 112 11.59 -7.95 6.94
CA ALA A 112 12.85 -8.19 6.25
C ALA A 112 12.72 -9.27 5.16
N GLU A 113 11.78 -10.20 5.32
CA GLU A 113 11.44 -11.20 4.32
C GLU A 113 10.47 -10.58 3.30
N PRO A 114 10.91 -10.31 2.06
CA PRO A 114 10.01 -9.80 1.03
C PRO A 114 8.99 -10.86 0.65
N SER A 115 7.81 -10.43 0.23
CA SER A 115 6.73 -11.30 -0.20
C SER A 115 6.42 -11.13 -1.68
N THR A 116 5.53 -11.95 -2.23
CA THR A 116 5.05 -11.88 -3.61
C THR A 116 3.57 -11.54 -3.64
N TRP A 117 3.05 -11.08 -4.77
CA TRP A 117 1.61 -10.94 -4.94
C TRP A 117 0.88 -12.29 -4.87
N SER A 118 1.54 -13.39 -5.26
CA SER A 118 1.00 -14.73 -5.13
C SER A 118 0.72 -15.13 -3.67
N ALA A 119 1.52 -14.66 -2.73
CA ALA A 119 1.28 -14.84 -1.30
C ALA A 119 0.28 -13.82 -0.73
N LYS A 120 0.35 -12.56 -1.18
CA LYS A 120 -0.46 -11.46 -0.63
C LYS A 120 -1.90 -11.47 -1.13
N TRP A 121 -2.13 -11.72 -2.41
CA TRP A 121 -3.44 -11.57 -3.04
C TRP A 121 -4.54 -12.44 -2.42
N PRO A 122 -4.31 -13.75 -2.15
CA PRO A 122 -5.28 -14.56 -1.43
C PRO A 122 -5.61 -14.01 -0.03
N ILE A 123 -4.62 -13.49 0.68
CA ILE A 123 -4.80 -12.88 2.01
C ILE A 123 -5.67 -11.62 1.89
N ILE A 124 -5.35 -10.73 0.97
CA ILE A 124 -6.09 -9.48 0.72
C ILE A 124 -7.55 -9.78 0.37
N CYS A 125 -7.78 -10.72 -0.54
CA CYS A 125 -9.12 -11.12 -0.96
C CYS A 125 -9.94 -11.74 0.17
N SER A 126 -9.29 -12.49 1.07
CA SER A 126 -9.97 -13.16 2.19
C SER A 126 -10.65 -12.18 3.15
N TYR A 127 -10.13 -10.95 3.31
CA TYR A 127 -10.79 -9.91 4.10
C TYR A 127 -12.21 -9.61 3.61
N PHE A 128 -12.42 -9.70 2.31
CA PHE A 128 -13.71 -9.45 1.67
C PHE A 128 -14.53 -10.73 1.47
N GLY A 129 -14.09 -11.87 1.99
CA GLY A 129 -14.74 -13.17 1.78
C GLY A 129 -14.65 -13.65 0.32
N LEU A 130 -13.58 -13.26 -0.39
CA LEU A 130 -13.28 -13.64 -1.76
C LEU A 130 -12.10 -14.61 -1.82
N ILE A 131 -11.95 -15.30 -2.94
CA ILE A 131 -10.84 -16.22 -3.22
C ILE A 131 -9.94 -15.59 -4.28
N GLY A 132 -8.77 -15.09 -3.86
CA GLY A 132 -7.76 -14.56 -4.77
C GLY A 132 -7.11 -15.65 -5.61
N THR A 133 -7.00 -15.45 -6.93
CA THR A 133 -6.40 -16.39 -7.87
C THR A 133 -5.36 -15.72 -8.75
N GLU A 134 -4.48 -16.52 -9.33
CA GLU A 134 -3.46 -16.09 -10.27
C GLU A 134 -4.05 -15.55 -11.59
N PRO A 135 -3.31 -14.73 -12.36
CA PRO A 135 -3.66 -14.37 -13.72
C PRO A 135 -3.74 -15.61 -14.61
N SER A 136 -4.68 -15.64 -15.54
CA SER A 136 -4.87 -16.78 -16.45
C SER A 136 -4.03 -16.63 -17.72
N GLU A 137 -3.30 -17.68 -18.10
CA GLU A 137 -2.59 -17.74 -19.38
C GLU A 137 -3.55 -17.59 -20.58
N ALA A 138 -4.78 -18.04 -20.45
CA ALA A 138 -5.81 -17.90 -21.48
C ALA A 138 -6.12 -16.43 -21.82
N ASN A 139 -5.84 -15.50 -20.90
CA ASN A 139 -5.97 -14.05 -21.10
C ASN A 139 -4.62 -13.37 -21.37
N GLY A 140 -3.64 -14.10 -21.91
CA GLY A 140 -2.31 -13.57 -22.16
C GLY A 140 -1.51 -13.24 -20.87
N GLY A 141 -1.84 -13.92 -19.77
CA GLY A 141 -1.20 -13.72 -18.47
C GLY A 141 -1.53 -12.39 -17.78
N LYS A 142 -2.57 -11.69 -18.23
CA LYS A 142 -3.06 -10.46 -17.60
C LYS A 142 -4.35 -10.68 -16.81
N GLY A 143 -4.42 -9.98 -15.68
CA GLY A 143 -5.65 -9.87 -14.90
C GLY A 143 -6.59 -8.77 -15.40
N PRO A 144 -7.77 -8.63 -14.77
CA PRO A 144 -8.75 -7.60 -15.11
C PRO A 144 -8.23 -6.21 -14.74
N ASP A 145 -8.82 -5.18 -15.34
CA ASP A 145 -8.62 -3.78 -14.93
C ASP A 145 -9.58 -3.40 -13.79
N PRO A 146 -9.08 -3.18 -12.55
CA PRO A 146 -9.93 -2.78 -11.43
C PRO A 146 -10.61 -1.43 -11.66
N THR A 147 -9.91 -0.50 -12.33
CA THR A 147 -10.43 0.85 -12.58
C THR A 147 -11.59 0.81 -13.56
N GLY A 148 -11.43 0.07 -14.67
CA GLY A 148 -12.50 -0.15 -15.64
C GLY A 148 -13.70 -0.84 -15.01
N PHE A 149 -13.47 -1.93 -14.27
CA PHE A 149 -14.53 -2.66 -13.57
C PHE A 149 -15.38 -1.76 -12.66
N VAL A 150 -14.72 -0.93 -11.84
CA VAL A 150 -15.42 -0.02 -10.94
C VAL A 150 -16.18 1.06 -11.69
N SER A 151 -15.63 1.58 -12.78
CA SER A 151 -16.28 2.59 -13.61
C SER A 151 -17.53 2.04 -14.32
N GLU A 152 -17.44 0.85 -14.88
CA GLU A 152 -18.54 0.16 -15.56
C GLU A 152 -19.69 -0.23 -14.61
N ASN A 153 -19.37 -0.48 -13.34
CA ASN A 153 -20.35 -0.89 -12.33
C ASN A 153 -20.70 0.21 -11.32
N ARG A 154 -20.53 1.48 -11.71
CA ARG A 154 -20.75 2.64 -10.84
C ARG A 154 -22.13 2.65 -10.17
N GLU A 155 -23.19 2.29 -10.90
CA GLU A 155 -24.56 2.27 -10.36
C GLU A 155 -24.69 1.28 -9.19
N LYS A 156 -24.06 0.09 -9.30
CA LYS A 156 -24.04 -0.90 -8.20
C LYS A 156 -23.25 -0.40 -6.99
N TRP A 157 -22.22 0.41 -7.21
CA TRP A 157 -21.52 1.06 -6.10
C TRP A 157 -22.42 2.09 -5.40
N LEU A 158 -23.21 2.87 -6.14
CA LEU A 158 -24.17 3.84 -5.55
C LEU A 158 -25.25 3.11 -4.74
N GLU A 159 -25.68 1.93 -5.13
CA GLU A 159 -26.56 1.07 -4.34
C GLU A 159 -25.90 0.66 -3.03
N LEU A 160 -24.63 0.26 -3.05
CA LEU A 160 -23.83 -0.05 -1.84
C LEU A 160 -23.73 1.18 -0.92
N GLU A 161 -23.36 2.35 -1.45
CA GLU A 161 -23.28 3.59 -0.69
C GLU A 161 -24.57 3.86 0.07
N LYS A 162 -25.72 3.76 -0.63
CA LYS A 162 -27.04 3.98 -0.04
C LYS A 162 -27.41 2.93 1.00
N THR A 163 -27.18 1.65 0.71
CA THR A 163 -27.56 0.52 1.57
C THR A 163 -26.78 0.53 2.87
N HIS A 164 -25.50 0.87 2.82
CA HIS A 164 -24.62 0.85 4.00
C HIS A 164 -24.35 2.22 4.61
N GLY A 165 -24.92 3.29 4.06
CA GLY A 165 -24.72 4.67 4.53
C GLY A 165 -23.24 5.08 4.43
N LEU A 166 -22.60 4.75 3.32
CA LEU A 166 -21.18 5.03 3.10
C LEU A 166 -20.95 6.50 2.75
N GLN A 167 -19.71 6.96 2.90
CA GLN A 167 -19.28 8.24 2.39
C GLN A 167 -19.35 8.25 0.86
N THR A 168 -20.05 9.25 0.30
CA THR A 168 -20.22 9.41 -1.15
C THR A 168 -18.97 10.01 -1.82
N GLY A 169 -18.91 9.86 -3.15
CA GLY A 169 -17.91 10.54 -3.98
C GLY A 169 -16.53 9.85 -3.99
N ARG A 170 -16.46 8.57 -3.64
CA ARG A 170 -15.24 7.76 -3.78
C ARG A 170 -15.12 7.17 -5.17
N VAL A 171 -16.16 6.53 -5.65
CA VAL A 171 -16.22 5.96 -7.00
C VAL A 171 -16.68 7.01 -8.01
N GLY A 172 -16.08 7.03 -9.19
CA GLY A 172 -16.27 8.06 -10.19
C GLY A 172 -15.48 9.35 -9.93
N ASN A 173 -14.55 9.33 -8.98
CA ASN A 173 -13.67 10.44 -8.68
C ASN A 173 -12.23 10.05 -9.03
N GLU A 174 -11.63 10.71 -10.01
CA GLU A 174 -10.28 10.44 -10.48
C GLU A 174 -9.20 10.54 -9.37
N ARG A 175 -9.46 11.32 -8.32
CA ARG A 175 -8.56 11.43 -7.16
C ARG A 175 -8.62 10.23 -6.23
N SER A 176 -9.68 9.42 -6.28
CA SER A 176 -9.81 8.19 -5.49
C SER A 176 -9.35 6.97 -6.26
N TYR A 177 -9.48 7.03 -7.58
CA TYR A 177 -9.36 5.88 -8.44
C TYR A 177 -8.65 6.28 -9.74
N GLY A 178 -7.40 5.91 -9.86
CA GLY A 178 -6.58 6.20 -11.03
C GLY A 178 -5.70 5.02 -11.41
N GLY A 179 -4.73 5.25 -12.26
CA GLY A 179 -3.83 4.22 -12.77
C GLY A 179 -2.81 3.64 -11.77
N PHE A 180 -2.84 4.04 -10.50
CA PHE A 180 -1.84 3.59 -9.54
C PHE A 180 -1.88 2.08 -9.25
N PRO A 181 -3.05 1.39 -9.14
CA PRO A 181 -3.08 -0.06 -9.04
C PRO A 181 -2.42 -0.74 -10.23
N ALA A 182 -2.73 -0.33 -11.47
CA ALA A 182 -2.10 -0.87 -12.67
C ALA A 182 -0.59 -0.57 -12.69
N PHE A 183 -0.17 0.61 -12.26
CA PHE A 183 1.24 0.94 -12.14
C PHE A 183 1.98 -0.01 -11.18
N ILE A 184 1.44 -0.27 -10.01
CA ILE A 184 2.07 -1.15 -9.01
C ILE A 184 1.96 -2.64 -9.37
N MET A 185 0.81 -3.08 -9.91
CA MET A 185 0.49 -4.49 -10.06
C MET A 185 0.77 -5.04 -11.46
N ASP A 186 0.85 -4.18 -12.49
CA ASP A 186 1.12 -4.59 -13.87
C ASP A 186 2.45 -4.07 -14.41
N MET A 187 2.85 -2.83 -14.10
CA MET A 187 4.04 -2.21 -14.69
C MET A 187 5.32 -2.51 -13.91
N PHE A 188 5.26 -2.71 -12.58
CA PHE A 188 6.41 -3.11 -11.79
C PHE A 188 6.70 -4.61 -11.98
N GLN A 189 7.60 -4.92 -12.90
CA GLN A 189 7.93 -6.28 -13.30
C GLN A 189 9.34 -6.71 -12.86
N GLN A 190 9.84 -6.15 -11.77
CA GLN A 190 11.16 -6.48 -11.22
C GLN A 190 11.09 -6.62 -9.71
N ASP A 191 11.98 -7.44 -9.17
CA ASP A 191 12.10 -7.60 -7.72
C ASP A 191 12.45 -6.28 -7.05
N ARG A 192 11.75 -5.99 -5.97
CA ARG A 192 12.01 -4.89 -5.04
C ARG A 192 12.20 -5.49 -3.67
N GLN A 193 13.43 -5.45 -3.19
CA GLN A 193 13.80 -5.97 -1.88
C GLN A 193 14.52 -4.87 -1.12
N LEU A 194 14.03 -4.55 0.04
CA LEU A 194 14.63 -3.55 0.91
C LEU A 194 15.53 -4.26 1.94
N ASP A 195 16.77 -3.80 2.06
CA ASP A 195 17.61 -4.16 3.18
C ASP A 195 17.18 -3.34 4.41
N LEU A 196 16.65 -4.02 5.42
CA LEU A 196 16.16 -3.44 6.66
C LEU A 196 17.16 -3.46 7.81
N THR A 197 18.40 -3.89 7.59
CA THR A 197 19.42 -4.00 8.64
C THR A 197 19.54 -2.70 9.44
N LYS A 198 19.68 -1.56 8.78
CA LYS A 198 19.79 -0.25 9.46
C LYS A 198 18.50 0.14 10.21
N MET A 199 17.34 -0.22 9.68
CA MET A 199 16.07 -0.01 10.39
C MET A 199 16.05 -0.82 11.68
N HIS A 200 16.34 -2.11 11.59
CA HIS A 200 16.29 -3.03 12.74
C HIS A 200 17.34 -2.74 13.80
N ASP A 201 18.51 -2.21 13.42
CA ASP A 201 19.53 -1.75 14.38
C ASP A 201 19.03 -0.57 15.24
N LEU A 202 18.12 0.23 14.71
CA LEU A 202 17.55 1.39 15.40
C LEU A 202 16.18 1.08 16.03
N TYR A 203 15.34 0.41 15.29
CA TYR A 203 13.96 0.07 15.66
C TYR A 203 13.55 -1.23 14.97
N HIS A 204 13.38 -2.29 15.74
CA HIS A 204 12.98 -3.59 15.22
C HIS A 204 11.48 -3.80 15.42
N GLU A 205 10.78 -3.94 14.33
CA GLU A 205 9.36 -4.33 14.28
C GLU A 205 9.10 -5.13 12.99
N GLU A 206 8.38 -6.23 13.12
CA GLU A 206 7.89 -7.06 12.02
C GLU A 206 6.37 -7.11 12.07
N VAL A 207 5.73 -6.87 10.92
CA VAL A 207 4.27 -6.91 10.76
C VAL A 207 3.90 -7.81 9.58
N SER A 208 2.94 -8.71 9.81
CA SER A 208 2.49 -9.61 8.75
C SER A 208 1.69 -8.86 7.67
N THR A 209 1.73 -9.36 6.43
CA THR A 209 0.84 -8.86 5.34
C THR A 209 -0.62 -8.79 5.80
N LYS A 210 -1.10 -9.83 6.48
CA LYS A 210 -2.48 -9.88 6.98
C LYS A 210 -2.78 -8.72 7.91
N ASP A 211 -1.94 -8.50 8.91
CA ASP A 211 -2.17 -7.46 9.92
C ASP A 211 -2.10 -6.06 9.31
N ALA A 212 -1.13 -5.81 8.43
CA ALA A 212 -0.98 -4.52 7.75
C ALA A 212 -2.21 -4.18 6.90
N TRP A 213 -2.61 -5.10 6.00
CA TRP A 213 -3.71 -4.88 5.07
C TRP A 213 -5.07 -4.86 5.76
N PHE A 214 -5.34 -5.81 6.68
CA PHE A 214 -6.60 -5.87 7.40
C PHE A 214 -6.82 -4.63 8.25
N LYS A 215 -5.79 -4.16 8.93
CA LYS A 215 -5.85 -2.91 9.70
C LYS A 215 -6.14 -1.69 8.84
N ALA A 216 -5.58 -1.62 7.64
CA ALA A 216 -5.90 -0.57 6.69
C ALA A 216 -7.37 -0.63 6.26
N PHE A 217 -7.88 -1.83 5.93
CA PHE A 217 -9.27 -2.04 5.55
C PHE A 217 -10.25 -1.77 6.69
N ASP A 218 -9.93 -2.16 7.92
CA ASP A 218 -10.74 -1.84 9.11
C ASP A 218 -10.90 -0.34 9.31
N ARG A 219 -9.85 0.44 9.03
CA ARG A 219 -9.91 1.91 9.06
C ARG A 219 -10.83 2.48 7.97
N PHE A 220 -10.78 1.92 6.75
CA PHE A 220 -11.71 2.31 5.68
C PHE A 220 -13.16 1.97 6.05
N ARG A 221 -13.40 0.81 6.67
CA ARG A 221 -14.72 0.41 7.19
C ARG A 221 -15.19 1.32 8.32
N ALA A 222 -14.35 1.58 9.30
CA ALA A 222 -14.67 2.49 10.41
C ALA A 222 -14.99 3.91 9.93
N ALA A 223 -14.33 4.36 8.86
CA ALA A 223 -14.60 5.64 8.21
C ALA A 223 -15.79 5.60 7.25
N LYS A 224 -16.52 4.48 7.15
CA LYS A 224 -17.64 4.29 6.21
C LYS A 224 -17.28 4.57 4.74
N ILE A 225 -16.08 4.24 4.35
CA ILE A 225 -15.65 4.31 2.94
C ILE A 225 -15.97 3.00 2.23
N ILE A 226 -15.96 1.90 2.96
CA ILE A 226 -16.39 0.57 2.53
C ILE A 226 -17.37 -0.02 3.55
N PRO A 227 -18.20 -1.04 3.17
CA PRO A 227 -19.13 -1.73 4.05
C PRO A 227 -18.45 -2.41 5.23
#